data_67499e87a177b4359bb80d5d32858740
#
_entry.id   67499e87a177b4359bb80d5d32858740
#
_cell.length_a   1.000
_cell.length_b   1.000
_cell.length_c   1.000
_cell.angle_alpha   90.00
_cell.angle_beta   90.00
_cell.angle_gamma   90.00
#
_symmetry.space_group_name_H-M   'P 1'
#
loop_
_entity.id
_entity.type
_entity.pdbx_description
1 polymer ?
#
loop_
_entity_poly.entity_id
_entity_poly.type
_entity_poly.pdbx_seq_one_letter_code
_entity_poly.pdbx_strand_id
1 'polypeptide(L)'
;DPPNPLTPYATSKACMELLGNQFRNANGLHVVFVRPFYFTGPHHSRRFVIPSIAYQLVKIKYYGAEPIIYSGSLDVSRDIIDVRDVARGMIQILNQADSGEVFNLCCGKSYTIREVVEMMVDIANVSVDFRFDPGYERRNEIPLLIGDPTKAMDIGWKPMISMEDSLTDLFNEMVKRR
;
A
#
# COMPACT_ATOMS: atom_id res chain seq x y z
N ASP A 1 -17.21 7.54 -1.13
CA ASP A 1 -17.53 8.50 -0.06
C ASP A 1 -16.81 9.82 -0.31
N PRO A 2 -17.38 10.96 0.09
CA PRO A 2 -16.70 12.25 0.01
C PRO A 2 -15.46 12.25 0.90
N PRO A 3 -14.36 12.95 0.51
CA PRO A 3 -13.16 13.04 1.32
C PRO A 3 -13.44 13.67 2.68
N ASN A 4 -12.99 13.00 3.75
CA ASN A 4 -13.00 13.52 5.12
C ASN A 4 -11.57 13.45 5.69
N PRO A 5 -10.68 14.41 5.36
CA PRO A 5 -9.27 14.33 5.73
C PRO A 5 -9.05 14.56 7.22
N LEU A 6 -8.39 13.62 7.89
CA LEU A 6 -8.07 13.67 9.32
C LEU A 6 -6.61 14.08 9.60
N THR A 7 -5.80 14.28 8.56
CA THR A 7 -4.39 14.62 8.70
C THR A 7 -3.98 15.68 7.66
N PRO A 8 -2.90 16.45 7.89
CA PRO A 8 -2.38 17.39 6.90
C PRO A 8 -2.06 16.73 5.55
N TYR A 9 -1.54 15.50 5.58
CA TYR A 9 -1.31 14.71 4.37
C TYR A 9 -2.62 14.42 3.63
N ALA A 10 -3.63 13.91 4.32
CA ALA A 10 -4.94 13.64 3.69
C ALA A 10 -5.58 14.92 3.14
N THR A 11 -5.46 16.04 3.86
CA THR A 11 -5.90 17.36 3.39
C THR A 11 -5.19 17.75 2.10
N SER A 12 -3.87 17.61 2.01
CA SER A 12 -3.12 17.93 0.80
C SER A 12 -3.58 17.08 -0.40
N LYS A 13 -3.93 15.81 -0.18
CA LYS A 13 -4.46 14.94 -1.24
C LYS A 13 -5.88 15.34 -1.68
N ALA A 14 -6.75 15.72 -0.75
CA ALA A 14 -8.06 16.26 -1.09
C ALA A 14 -7.95 17.57 -1.89
N CYS A 15 -7.01 18.46 -1.53
CA CYS A 15 -6.74 19.68 -2.29
C CYS A 15 -6.26 19.39 -3.73
N MET A 16 -5.49 18.33 -3.95
CA MET A 16 -5.09 17.91 -5.30
C MET A 16 -6.30 17.54 -6.17
N GLU A 17 -7.30 16.85 -5.62
CA GLU A 17 -8.54 16.54 -6.37
C GLU A 17 -9.32 17.83 -6.70
N LEU A 18 -9.42 18.77 -5.75
CA LEU A 18 -10.07 20.08 -6.01
C LEU A 18 -9.33 20.86 -7.10
N LEU A 19 -8.01 20.90 -7.04
CA LEU A 19 -7.19 21.57 -8.05
C LEU A 19 -7.32 20.89 -9.42
N GLY A 20 -7.31 19.57 -9.48
CA GLY A 20 -7.56 18.81 -10.71
C GLY A 20 -8.92 19.14 -11.35
N ASN A 21 -9.97 19.22 -10.52
CA ASN A 21 -11.30 19.66 -10.99
C ASN A 21 -11.30 21.09 -11.50
N GLN A 22 -10.56 22.00 -10.89
CA GLN A 22 -10.42 23.37 -11.37
C GLN A 22 -9.77 23.40 -12.76
N PHE A 23 -8.67 22.68 -12.97
CA PHE A 23 -8.02 22.58 -14.28
C PHE A 23 -8.94 21.95 -15.34
N ARG A 24 -9.68 20.92 -14.98
CA ARG A 24 -10.69 20.31 -15.86
C ARG A 24 -11.72 21.35 -16.32
N ASN A 25 -12.30 22.09 -15.37
CA ASN A 25 -13.40 23.00 -15.64
C ASN A 25 -12.94 24.28 -16.35
N ALA A 26 -11.79 24.84 -15.99
CA ALA A 26 -11.30 26.11 -16.54
C ALA A 26 -10.53 25.94 -17.85
N ASN A 27 -9.81 24.81 -18.02
CA ASN A 27 -8.88 24.62 -19.13
C ASN A 27 -9.31 23.47 -20.08
N GLY A 28 -10.39 22.77 -19.80
CA GLY A 28 -10.85 21.63 -20.60
C GLY A 28 -9.89 20.43 -20.58
N LEU A 29 -9.02 20.31 -19.56
CA LEU A 29 -8.09 19.20 -19.47
C LEU A 29 -8.82 17.91 -19.18
N HIS A 30 -8.39 16.81 -19.81
CA HIS A 30 -8.82 15.47 -19.42
C HIS A 30 -8.14 15.08 -18.12
N VAL A 31 -8.89 15.06 -17.02
CA VAL A 31 -8.40 14.75 -15.67
C VAL A 31 -9.21 13.59 -15.10
N VAL A 32 -8.54 12.56 -14.67
CA VAL A 32 -9.14 11.44 -13.91
C VAL A 32 -8.45 11.32 -12.56
N PHE A 33 -9.19 10.88 -11.56
CA PHE A 33 -8.69 10.78 -10.18
C PHE A 33 -8.54 9.32 -9.79
N VAL A 34 -7.38 8.98 -9.25
CA VAL A 34 -7.10 7.64 -8.75
C VAL A 34 -6.73 7.72 -7.28
N ARG A 35 -7.40 6.93 -6.47
CA ARG A 35 -7.17 6.76 -5.04
C ARG A 35 -6.58 5.37 -4.79
N PRO A 36 -5.26 5.18 -4.92
CA PRO A 36 -4.65 3.90 -4.57
C PRO A 36 -4.72 3.71 -3.06
N PHE A 37 -5.13 2.52 -2.64
CA PHE A 37 -5.09 2.10 -1.25
C PHE A 37 -3.65 1.78 -0.84
N TYR A 38 -3.45 1.15 0.31
CA TYR A 38 -2.10 0.83 0.74
C TYR A 38 -1.45 -0.12 -0.27
N PHE A 39 -0.29 0.22 -0.78
CA PHE A 39 0.40 -0.62 -1.74
C PHE A 39 1.80 -1.00 -1.25
N THR A 40 2.28 -2.16 -1.71
CA THR A 40 3.64 -2.63 -1.46
C THR A 40 4.21 -3.28 -2.70
N GLY A 41 5.42 -3.80 -2.63
CA GLY A 41 6.09 -4.47 -3.73
C GLY A 41 7.56 -4.06 -3.88
N PRO A 42 8.24 -4.55 -4.93
CA PRO A 42 9.64 -4.22 -5.18
C PRO A 42 9.91 -2.72 -5.19
N HIS A 43 11.08 -2.33 -4.71
CA HIS A 43 11.56 -0.94 -4.62
C HIS A 43 10.80 -0.04 -3.62
N HIS A 44 9.87 -0.56 -2.83
CA HIS A 44 9.19 0.21 -1.82
C HIS A 44 10.16 0.69 -0.72
N SER A 45 9.97 1.93 -0.28
CA SER A 45 10.87 2.56 0.71
C SER A 45 10.77 1.91 2.10
N ARG A 46 11.91 1.65 2.73
CA ARG A 46 12.02 1.13 4.11
C ARG A 46 11.41 2.04 5.19
N ARG A 47 10.94 3.23 4.84
CA ARG A 47 10.18 4.10 5.75
C ARG A 47 8.75 3.59 6.03
N PHE A 48 8.27 2.64 5.25
CA PHE A 48 6.96 2.02 5.42
C PHE A 48 7.09 0.67 6.14
N VAL A 49 6.02 0.27 6.84
CA VAL A 49 6.04 -0.89 7.75
C VAL A 49 6.47 -2.19 7.04
N ILE A 50 5.84 -2.55 5.92
CA ILE A 50 6.12 -3.82 5.23
C ILE A 50 7.57 -3.89 4.73
N PRO A 51 8.11 -2.90 3.99
CA PRO A 51 9.52 -2.90 3.61
C PRO A 51 10.50 -2.81 4.80
N SER A 52 10.11 -2.15 5.90
CA SER A 52 10.92 -2.12 7.12
C SER A 52 11.08 -3.53 7.71
N ILE A 53 9.98 -4.28 7.78
CA ILE A 53 9.98 -5.67 8.26
C ILE A 53 10.80 -6.56 7.33
N ALA A 54 10.62 -6.44 6.00
CA ALA A 54 11.44 -7.16 5.03
C ALA A 54 12.94 -6.93 5.26
N TYR A 55 13.32 -5.68 5.51
CA TYR A 55 14.71 -5.33 5.80
C TYR A 55 15.22 -5.94 7.11
N GLN A 56 14.41 -5.94 8.18
CA GLN A 56 14.77 -6.58 9.45
C GLN A 56 14.97 -8.09 9.25
N LEU A 57 14.07 -8.76 8.53
CA LEU A 57 14.19 -10.18 8.21
C LEU A 57 15.46 -10.50 7.40
N VAL A 58 15.84 -9.65 6.44
CA VAL A 58 17.12 -9.78 5.71
C VAL A 58 18.30 -9.66 6.68
N LYS A 59 18.25 -8.72 7.62
CA LYS A 59 19.31 -8.57 8.64
C LYS A 59 19.42 -9.79 9.55
N ILE A 60 18.30 -10.33 10.00
CA ILE A 60 18.26 -11.55 10.81
C ILE A 60 18.84 -12.73 10.02
N LYS A 61 18.34 -12.96 8.82
CA LYS A 61 18.69 -14.14 8.01
C LYS A 61 20.15 -14.15 7.55
N TYR A 62 20.69 -13.00 7.16
CA TYR A 62 21.97 -12.95 6.43
C TYR A 62 23.09 -12.22 7.17
N TYR A 63 22.79 -11.48 8.24
CA TYR A 63 23.79 -10.68 8.95
C TYR A 63 23.88 -10.99 10.44
N GLY A 64 23.17 -12.03 10.91
CA GLY A 64 23.25 -12.46 12.31
C GLY A 64 22.65 -11.45 13.31
N ALA A 65 21.72 -10.61 12.85
CA ALA A 65 20.99 -9.74 13.78
C ALA A 65 20.15 -10.57 14.74
N GLU A 66 19.84 -10.02 15.91
CA GLU A 66 18.93 -10.67 16.86
C GLU A 66 17.60 -11.04 16.17
N PRO A 67 17.02 -12.22 16.46
CA PRO A 67 15.80 -12.68 15.84
C PRO A 67 14.56 -11.99 16.44
N ILE A 68 14.57 -10.66 16.41
CA ILE A 68 13.51 -9.82 16.94
C ILE A 68 13.09 -8.81 15.87
N ILE A 69 11.77 -8.76 15.60
CA ILE A 69 11.17 -7.73 14.75
C ILE A 69 10.55 -6.66 15.62
N TYR A 70 10.92 -5.42 15.36
CA TYR A 70 10.36 -4.23 15.99
C TYR A 70 9.34 -3.60 15.06
N SER A 71 8.11 -3.35 15.55
CA SER A 71 7.06 -2.67 14.80
C SER A 71 6.09 -1.95 15.72
N GLY A 72 5.24 -1.08 15.15
CA GLY A 72 4.06 -0.54 15.83
C GLY A 72 2.97 -1.60 15.99
N SER A 73 1.71 -1.16 16.15
CA SER A 73 0.57 -2.08 16.26
C SER A 73 0.47 -3.01 15.06
N LEU A 74 0.34 -4.31 15.32
CA LEU A 74 0.14 -5.36 14.32
C LEU A 74 -1.35 -5.63 14.04
N ASP A 75 -2.25 -5.05 14.83
CA ASP A 75 -3.68 -5.40 14.81
C ASP A 75 -4.50 -4.51 13.87
N VAL A 76 -3.86 -3.54 13.22
CA VAL A 76 -4.50 -2.70 12.20
C VAL A 76 -4.62 -3.45 10.88
N SER A 77 -5.77 -3.29 10.21
CA SER A 77 -6.07 -3.96 8.94
C SER A 77 -6.03 -2.99 7.77
N ARG A 78 -5.43 -3.40 6.67
CA ARG A 78 -5.28 -2.59 5.45
C ARG A 78 -5.64 -3.41 4.22
N ASP A 79 -6.34 -2.77 3.29
CA ASP A 79 -6.42 -3.26 1.91
C ASP A 79 -5.08 -2.95 1.25
N ILE A 80 -4.34 -4.00 0.93
CA ILE A 80 -2.97 -3.89 0.42
C ILE A 80 -2.91 -4.48 -0.98
N ILE A 81 -2.40 -3.72 -1.91
CA ILE A 81 -2.28 -4.08 -3.33
C ILE A 81 -0.81 -4.04 -3.78
N ASP A 82 -0.46 -4.78 -4.81
CA ASP A 82 0.87 -4.66 -5.43
C ASP A 82 1.00 -3.36 -6.23
N VAL A 83 2.14 -2.70 -6.12
CA VAL A 83 2.43 -1.44 -6.80
C VAL A 83 2.34 -1.55 -8.33
N ARG A 84 2.64 -2.73 -8.90
CA ARG A 84 2.55 -2.98 -10.36
C ARG A 84 1.10 -3.03 -10.81
N ASP A 85 0.19 -3.54 -9.99
CA ASP A 85 -1.25 -3.51 -10.24
C ASP A 85 -1.79 -2.08 -10.17
N VAL A 86 -1.28 -1.27 -9.23
CA VAL A 86 -1.61 0.17 -9.17
C VAL A 86 -1.17 0.87 -10.45
N ALA A 87 0.08 0.66 -10.88
CA ALA A 87 0.61 1.29 -12.10
C ALA A 87 -0.19 0.91 -13.35
N ARG A 88 -0.52 -0.38 -13.50
CA ARG A 88 -1.37 -0.88 -14.59
C ARG A 88 -2.76 -0.25 -14.54
N GLY A 89 -3.35 -0.16 -13.35
CA GLY A 89 -4.66 0.46 -13.15
C GLY A 89 -4.68 1.93 -13.53
N MET A 90 -3.65 2.69 -13.15
CA MET A 90 -3.53 4.10 -13.53
C MET A 90 -3.51 4.29 -15.05
N ILE A 91 -2.75 3.48 -15.77
CA ILE A 91 -2.69 3.53 -17.25
C ILE A 91 -4.05 3.16 -17.86
N GLN A 92 -4.71 2.12 -17.37
CA GLN A 92 -5.99 1.68 -17.88
C GLN A 92 -7.08 2.73 -17.64
N ILE A 93 -7.16 3.29 -16.44
CA ILE A 93 -8.11 4.34 -16.07
C ILE A 93 -7.90 5.58 -16.95
N LEU A 94 -6.65 6.03 -17.13
CA LEU A 94 -6.34 7.18 -17.97
C LEU A 94 -6.85 7.01 -19.41
N ASN A 95 -6.80 5.79 -19.95
CA ASN A 95 -7.18 5.50 -21.32
C ASN A 95 -8.69 5.26 -21.54
N GLN A 96 -9.43 4.94 -20.48
CA GLN A 96 -10.81 4.45 -20.61
C GLN A 96 -11.85 5.28 -19.86
N ALA A 97 -11.43 6.00 -18.80
CA ALA A 97 -12.36 6.72 -17.94
C ALA A 97 -12.72 8.10 -18.53
N ASP A 98 -13.93 8.55 -18.23
CA ASP A 98 -14.34 9.90 -18.55
C ASP A 98 -13.70 10.94 -17.63
N SER A 99 -13.52 12.14 -18.17
CA SER A 99 -12.91 13.23 -17.42
C SER A 99 -13.74 13.62 -16.18
N GLY A 100 -13.08 13.67 -15.03
CA GLY A 100 -13.68 13.99 -13.74
C GLY A 100 -14.07 12.76 -12.91
N GLU A 101 -13.92 11.56 -13.44
CA GLU A 101 -14.19 10.35 -12.70
C GLU A 101 -13.14 10.06 -11.63
N VAL A 102 -13.59 9.38 -10.56
CA VAL A 102 -12.76 8.96 -9.42
C VAL A 102 -12.79 7.44 -9.30
N PHE A 103 -11.64 6.81 -9.19
CA PHE A 103 -11.47 5.36 -9.06
C PHE A 103 -10.64 5.00 -7.84
N ASN A 104 -11.07 3.97 -7.11
CA ASN A 104 -10.24 3.34 -6.10
C ASN A 104 -9.44 2.21 -6.76
N LEU A 105 -8.14 2.13 -6.47
CA LEU A 105 -7.31 0.98 -6.78
C LEU A 105 -7.00 0.24 -5.48
N CYS A 106 -7.70 -0.88 -5.28
CA CYS A 106 -7.68 -1.71 -4.07
C CYS A 106 -8.04 -3.15 -4.41
N CYS A 107 -7.85 -4.07 -3.45
CA CYS A 107 -8.20 -5.48 -3.64
C CYS A 107 -9.63 -5.82 -3.19
N GLY A 108 -10.28 -4.96 -2.38
CA GLY A 108 -11.54 -5.27 -1.72
C GLY A 108 -11.38 -6.30 -0.56
N LYS A 109 -10.15 -6.58 -0.16
CA LYS A 109 -9.78 -7.50 0.92
C LYS A 109 -8.71 -6.86 1.78
N SER A 110 -8.88 -6.93 3.10
CA SER A 110 -7.89 -6.43 4.06
C SER A 110 -7.06 -7.56 4.66
N TYR A 111 -5.85 -7.22 5.06
CA TYR A 111 -4.95 -8.04 5.88
C TYR A 111 -4.59 -7.24 7.13
N THR A 112 -4.51 -7.90 8.28
CA THR A 112 -3.84 -7.31 9.44
C THR A 112 -2.34 -7.21 9.16
N ILE A 113 -1.69 -6.25 9.76
CA ILE A 113 -0.22 -6.16 9.65
C ILE A 113 0.42 -7.43 10.23
N ARG A 114 -0.20 -8.05 11.22
CA ARG A 114 0.23 -9.35 11.78
C ARG A 114 0.27 -10.44 10.72
N GLU A 115 -0.83 -10.65 9.98
CA GLU A 115 -0.88 -11.65 8.90
C GLU A 115 0.19 -11.40 7.84
N VAL A 116 0.42 -10.13 7.48
CA VAL A 116 1.47 -9.78 6.50
C VAL A 116 2.87 -10.11 7.04
N VAL A 117 3.12 -9.84 8.33
CA VAL A 117 4.40 -10.14 8.98
C VAL A 117 4.64 -11.64 9.06
N GLU A 118 3.61 -12.41 9.43
CA GLU A 118 3.68 -13.88 9.50
C GLU A 118 4.02 -14.46 8.11
N MET A 119 3.33 -14.03 7.05
CA MET A 119 3.67 -14.42 5.66
C MET A 119 5.13 -14.09 5.33
N MET A 120 5.64 -12.93 5.73
CA MET A 120 7.02 -12.54 5.46
C MET A 120 8.04 -13.36 6.26
N VAL A 121 7.72 -13.75 7.49
CA VAL A 121 8.54 -14.65 8.31
C VAL A 121 8.65 -16.03 7.64
N ASP A 122 7.54 -16.54 7.12
CA ASP A 122 7.51 -17.80 6.37
C ASP A 122 8.35 -17.72 5.08
N ILE A 123 8.18 -16.64 4.30
CA ILE A 123 9.00 -16.37 3.10
C ILE A 123 10.49 -16.29 3.45
N ALA A 124 10.83 -15.62 4.53
CA ALA A 124 12.20 -15.51 5.01
C ALA A 124 12.74 -16.85 5.56
N ASN A 125 11.85 -17.76 5.97
CA ASN A 125 12.17 -19.03 6.63
C ASN A 125 13.12 -18.81 7.83
N VAL A 126 12.68 -18.00 8.78
CA VAL A 126 13.37 -17.70 10.06
C VAL A 126 12.38 -17.77 11.21
N SER A 127 12.87 -18.01 12.43
CA SER A 127 12.06 -17.89 13.65
C SER A 127 12.39 -16.56 14.31
N VAL A 128 11.38 -15.78 14.70
CA VAL A 128 11.55 -14.45 15.28
C VAL A 128 10.56 -14.19 16.39
N ASP A 129 10.94 -13.32 17.32
CA ASP A 129 10.04 -12.70 18.28
C ASP A 129 9.59 -11.33 17.79
N PHE A 130 8.43 -10.87 18.28
CA PHE A 130 7.89 -9.54 17.97
C PHE A 130 7.97 -8.64 19.21
N ARG A 131 8.45 -7.42 19.02
CA ARG A 131 8.45 -6.38 20.05
C ARG A 131 7.78 -5.12 19.54
N PHE A 132 6.84 -4.64 20.33
CA PHE A 132 6.22 -3.34 20.09
C PHE A 132 7.26 -2.23 20.33
N ASP A 133 7.35 -1.31 19.36
CA ASP A 133 8.17 -0.11 19.48
C ASP A 133 7.28 1.13 19.25
N PRO A 134 7.06 1.97 20.28
CA PRO A 134 6.26 3.19 20.17
C PRO A 134 6.73 4.16 19.08
N GLY A 135 8.00 4.07 18.67
CA GLY A 135 8.56 4.90 17.59
C GLY A 135 7.90 4.65 16.23
N TYR A 136 7.25 3.50 16.07
CA TYR A 136 6.50 3.16 14.85
C TYR A 136 4.99 3.42 14.99
N GLU A 137 4.51 3.88 16.13
CA GLU A 137 3.08 4.15 16.35
C GLU A 137 2.65 5.43 15.63
N ARG A 138 1.47 5.41 15.04
CA ARG A 138 0.85 6.57 14.40
C ARG A 138 -0.30 7.08 15.25
N ARG A 139 -0.33 8.38 15.53
CA ARG A 139 -1.48 9.03 16.15
C ARG A 139 -2.68 8.98 15.20
N ASN A 140 -3.87 8.68 15.73
CA ASN A 140 -5.13 8.59 14.97
C ASN A 140 -5.12 7.52 13.86
N GLU A 141 -4.57 6.35 14.14
CA GLU A 141 -4.57 5.26 13.19
C GLU A 141 -5.98 4.67 13.03
N ILE A 142 -6.44 4.55 11.78
CA ILE A 142 -7.73 3.93 11.45
C ILE A 142 -7.57 2.41 11.61
N PRO A 143 -8.40 1.72 12.45
CA PRO A 143 -8.21 0.29 12.71
C PRO A 143 -8.39 -0.60 11.47
N LEU A 144 -9.35 -0.25 10.61
CA LEU A 144 -9.67 -0.98 9.39
C LEU A 144 -9.82 -0.01 8.23
N LEU A 145 -9.07 -0.24 7.15
CA LEU A 145 -9.24 0.46 5.88
C LEU A 145 -9.35 -0.58 4.77
N ILE A 146 -10.53 -0.66 4.16
CA ILE A 146 -10.83 -1.53 3.02
C ILE A 146 -11.51 -0.71 1.94
N GLY A 147 -11.20 -0.97 0.67
CA GLY A 147 -11.74 -0.27 -0.47
C GLY A 147 -12.78 -1.07 -1.24
N ASP A 148 -13.52 -0.37 -2.07
CA ASP A 148 -14.40 -0.96 -3.07
C ASP A 148 -13.77 -0.77 -4.45
N PRO A 149 -13.31 -1.86 -5.11
CA PRO A 149 -12.70 -1.83 -6.44
C PRO A 149 -13.72 -1.90 -7.58
N THR A 150 -15.02 -2.04 -7.30
CA THR A 150 -16.07 -2.36 -8.30
C THR A 150 -15.97 -1.47 -9.53
N LYS A 151 -15.90 -0.16 -9.35
CA LYS A 151 -15.83 0.78 -10.47
C LYS A 151 -14.60 0.58 -11.37
N ALA A 152 -13.45 0.22 -10.80
CA ALA A 152 -12.26 -0.10 -11.57
C ALA A 152 -12.41 -1.46 -12.28
N MET A 153 -13.08 -2.41 -11.64
CA MET A 153 -13.38 -3.71 -12.24
C MET A 153 -14.35 -3.60 -13.41
N ASP A 154 -15.33 -2.70 -13.35
CA ASP A 154 -16.30 -2.47 -14.42
C ASP A 154 -15.65 -1.99 -15.73
N ILE A 155 -14.51 -1.31 -15.65
CA ILE A 155 -13.68 -0.95 -16.82
C ILE A 155 -12.61 -2.02 -17.14
N GLY A 156 -12.75 -3.24 -16.59
CA GLY A 156 -11.88 -4.39 -16.88
C GLY A 156 -10.56 -4.44 -16.11
N TRP A 157 -10.29 -3.53 -15.18
CA TRP A 157 -9.13 -3.64 -14.32
C TRP A 157 -9.39 -4.61 -13.15
N LYS A 158 -8.38 -5.38 -12.77
CA LYS A 158 -8.40 -6.20 -11.54
C LYS A 158 -6.99 -6.39 -11.00
N PRO A 159 -6.83 -6.58 -9.69
CA PRO A 159 -5.55 -6.98 -9.11
C PRO A 159 -5.20 -8.38 -9.65
N MET A 160 -3.94 -8.57 -10.05
CA MET A 160 -3.45 -9.82 -10.63
C MET A 160 -2.33 -10.46 -9.81
N ILE A 161 -1.65 -9.68 -8.99
CA ILE A 161 -0.49 -10.14 -8.20
C ILE A 161 -0.99 -10.45 -6.79
N SER A 162 -0.74 -11.68 -6.35
CA SER A 162 -1.12 -12.10 -5.00
C SER A 162 -0.30 -11.35 -3.94
N MET A 163 -0.80 -11.31 -2.71
CA MET A 163 -0.04 -10.75 -1.59
C MET A 163 1.27 -11.51 -1.38
N GLU A 164 1.23 -12.83 -1.44
CA GLU A 164 2.39 -13.70 -1.26
C GLU A 164 3.46 -13.44 -2.33
N ASP A 165 3.06 -13.32 -3.62
CA ASP A 165 4.00 -12.98 -4.70
C ASP A 165 4.61 -11.59 -4.51
N SER A 166 3.79 -10.61 -4.12
CA SER A 166 4.24 -9.24 -3.87
C SER A 166 5.28 -9.17 -2.74
N LEU A 167 5.02 -9.87 -1.63
CA LEU A 167 5.93 -9.94 -0.48
C LEU A 167 7.20 -10.73 -0.81
N THR A 168 7.08 -11.81 -1.56
CA THR A 168 8.22 -12.61 -2.03
C THR A 168 9.14 -11.78 -2.92
N ASP A 169 8.57 -11.06 -3.87
CA ASP A 169 9.34 -10.20 -4.77
C ASP A 169 10.02 -9.04 -4.02
N LEU A 170 9.32 -8.42 -3.07
CA LEU A 170 9.88 -7.39 -2.19
C LEU A 170 11.06 -7.93 -1.38
N PHE A 171 10.90 -9.10 -0.74
CA PHE A 171 11.95 -9.72 0.06
C PHE A 171 13.18 -10.07 -0.80
N ASN A 172 12.97 -10.71 -1.95
CA ASN A 172 14.04 -11.10 -2.86
C ASN A 172 14.78 -9.88 -3.42
N GLU A 173 14.09 -8.80 -3.70
CA GLU A 173 14.70 -7.55 -4.12
C GLU A 173 15.58 -6.95 -3.03
N MET A 174 15.12 -6.96 -1.78
CA MET A 174 15.92 -6.50 -0.64
C MET A 174 17.16 -7.37 -0.38
N VAL A 175 17.05 -8.68 -0.60
CA VAL A 175 18.22 -9.58 -0.56
C VAL A 175 19.25 -9.21 -1.63
N LYS A 176 18.84 -8.81 -2.82
CA LYS A 176 19.75 -8.40 -3.91
C LYS A 176 20.45 -7.05 -3.65
N ARG A 177 19.82 -6.18 -2.86
CA ARG A 177 20.36 -4.85 -2.50
C ARG A 177 21.22 -4.84 -1.22
N ARG A 178 21.48 -6.00 -0.65
CA ARG A 178 22.31 -6.18 0.54
C ARG A 178 23.81 -5.89 0.30
#